data_f3b4765e57fd25657ce3d42e738508d3
#
_entry.id   f3b4765e57fd25657ce3d42e738508d3
#
_cell.length_a   1.000
_cell.length_b   1.000
_cell.length_c   1.000
_cell.angle_alpha   90.00
_cell.angle_beta   90.00
_cell.angle_gamma   90.00
#
_symmetry.space_group_name_H-M   'P 1'
#
loop_
_entity.id
_entity.type
_entity.pdbx_description
1 polymer ?
#
loop_
_entity_poly.entity_id
_entity_poly.type
_entity_poly.pdbx_seq_one_letter_code
_entity_poly.pdbx_strand_id
1 'polypeptide(L)'
;MLIAVFCCGAKELNVEFNYSDLKLMKDNLTNEEYVSKRASELNEKTKGNGDVWKKKWATSREAIWGPKFLELMNKVYGSEKDVTIQEDLKSAKYTLIVDVVWIYPGWDAAVMKQKAKVSLNYRFVETANKSNVLLEIKSEEAPGDQWGNNFSNESRIGEGFAKSGK
;
A
#
# COMPACT_ATOMS: atom_id res chain seq x y z
N MET A 1 -13.61 -13.38 -2.36
CA MET A 1 -13.61 -13.91 -0.97
C MET A 1 -13.97 -12.86 0.08
N LEU A 2 -13.69 -11.58 -0.14
CA LEU A 2 -14.28 -10.48 0.63
C LEU A 2 -15.83 -10.41 0.54
N ILE A 3 -16.39 -11.04 -0.46
CA ILE A 3 -17.85 -11.06 -0.74
C ILE A 3 -18.68 -11.61 0.45
N ALA A 4 -18.16 -12.57 1.21
CA ALA A 4 -18.90 -13.17 2.32
C ALA A 4 -19.13 -12.20 3.51
N VAL A 5 -18.29 -11.18 3.64
CA VAL A 5 -18.36 -10.21 4.72
C VAL A 5 -19.44 -9.15 4.48
N PHE A 6 -19.67 -8.79 3.23
CA PHE A 6 -20.72 -7.83 2.85
C PHE A 6 -22.15 -8.42 2.88
N CYS A 7 -22.30 -9.73 3.04
CA CYS A 7 -23.62 -10.35 3.25
C CYS A 7 -24.31 -9.94 4.56
N CYS A 8 -23.60 -9.29 5.49
CA CYS A 8 -24.15 -8.82 6.77
C CYS A 8 -24.78 -7.41 6.72
N GLY A 9 -25.00 -6.84 5.53
CA GLY A 9 -25.69 -5.54 5.37
C GLY A 9 -24.86 -4.31 5.80
N ALA A 10 -23.54 -4.46 5.97
CA ALA A 10 -22.66 -3.33 6.24
C ALA A 10 -22.47 -2.49 4.99
N LYS A 11 -22.84 -1.20 5.04
CA LYS A 11 -22.68 -0.23 3.96
C LYS A 11 -21.39 0.57 4.05
N GLU A 12 -20.62 0.37 5.10
CA GLU A 12 -19.41 1.12 5.41
C GLU A 12 -18.30 0.17 5.84
N LEU A 13 -17.10 0.41 5.34
CA LEU A 13 -15.88 -0.28 5.74
C LEU A 13 -14.78 0.77 6.01
N ASN A 14 -14.32 0.81 7.26
CA ASN A 14 -13.12 1.58 7.59
C ASN A 14 -11.86 0.85 7.09
N VAL A 15 -10.86 1.61 6.65
CA VAL A 15 -9.55 1.07 6.28
C VAL A 15 -8.48 1.76 7.12
N GLU A 16 -7.53 0.98 7.62
CA GLU A 16 -6.37 1.47 8.36
C GLU A 16 -5.10 0.85 7.81
N PHE A 17 -4.10 1.66 7.48
CA PHE A 17 -2.78 1.18 7.06
C PHE A 17 -1.82 1.13 8.23
N ASN A 18 -1.14 0.00 8.38
CA ASN A 18 -0.11 -0.20 9.40
C ASN A 18 1.23 -0.52 8.74
N TYR A 19 2.25 0.26 9.06
CA TYR A 19 3.61 0.16 8.51
C TYR A 19 4.66 -0.23 9.55
N SER A 20 4.25 -0.67 10.76
CA SER A 20 5.18 -0.92 11.88
C SER A 20 6.23 -1.97 11.55
N ASP A 21 5.84 -3.01 10.81
CA ASP A 21 6.70 -4.15 10.50
C ASP A 21 7.24 -4.12 9.07
N LEU A 22 7.11 -2.97 8.39
CA LEU A 22 7.54 -2.81 7.01
C LEU A 22 9.02 -3.13 6.82
N LYS A 23 9.29 -4.04 5.91
CA LYS A 23 10.63 -4.34 5.37
C LYS A 23 10.73 -3.94 3.91
N LEU A 24 11.93 -3.52 3.51
CA LEU A 24 12.20 -3.05 2.15
C LEU A 24 13.37 -3.79 1.52
N MET A 25 13.32 -3.93 0.21
CA MET A 25 14.32 -4.61 -0.61
C MET A 25 14.46 -6.11 -0.27
N LYS A 26 15.32 -6.79 -1.00
CA LYS A 26 15.61 -8.22 -0.75
C LYS A 26 16.36 -8.45 0.57
N ASP A 27 17.07 -7.43 1.03
CA ASP A 27 17.86 -7.46 2.27
C ASP A 27 17.02 -7.18 3.52
N ASN A 28 15.69 -7.02 3.38
CA ASN A 28 14.75 -6.76 4.46
C ASN A 28 15.14 -5.54 5.34
N LEU A 29 15.55 -4.47 4.70
CA LEU A 29 15.91 -3.22 5.38
C LEU A 29 14.69 -2.64 6.09
N THR A 30 14.91 -1.99 7.22
CA THR A 30 13.91 -1.12 7.83
C THR A 30 13.66 0.10 6.94
N ASN A 31 12.57 0.82 7.19
CA ASN A 31 12.28 2.05 6.45
C ASN A 31 13.41 3.08 6.61
N GLU A 32 13.94 3.22 7.81
CA GLU A 32 15.02 4.18 8.15
C GLU A 32 16.33 3.83 7.42
N GLU A 33 16.71 2.56 7.43
CA GLU A 33 17.90 2.06 6.73
C GLU A 33 17.78 2.28 5.22
N TYR A 34 16.63 1.93 4.63
CA TYR A 34 16.38 2.13 3.20
C TYR A 34 16.42 3.61 2.83
N VAL A 35 15.73 4.47 3.60
CA VAL A 35 15.66 5.92 3.35
C VAL A 35 17.05 6.55 3.47
N SER A 36 17.82 6.18 4.48
CA SER A 36 19.18 6.69 4.68
C SER A 36 20.08 6.31 3.49
N LYS A 37 20.12 5.03 3.15
CA LYS A 37 20.91 4.49 2.03
C LYS A 37 20.55 5.19 0.71
N ARG A 38 19.26 5.22 0.39
CA ARG A 38 18.80 5.79 -0.88
C ARG A 38 19.04 7.28 -1.00
N ALA A 39 18.87 8.01 0.07
CA ALA A 39 19.14 9.45 0.08
C ALA A 39 20.64 9.76 -0.09
N SER A 40 21.54 8.99 0.54
CA SER A 40 22.98 9.10 0.31
C SER A 40 23.33 8.88 -1.14
N GLU A 41 22.87 7.78 -1.77
CA GLU A 41 23.10 7.48 -3.18
C GLU A 41 22.63 8.61 -4.12
N LEU A 42 21.51 9.25 -3.80
CA LEU A 42 21.00 10.37 -4.58
C LEU A 42 21.81 11.65 -4.39
N ASN A 43 22.26 11.92 -3.15
CA ASN A 43 23.08 13.08 -2.84
C ASN A 43 24.52 12.98 -3.40
N GLU A 44 25.07 11.76 -3.51
CA GLU A 44 26.34 11.51 -4.20
C GLU A 44 26.27 11.86 -5.68
N LYS A 45 25.14 11.57 -6.33
CA LYS A 45 24.91 11.91 -7.74
C LYS A 45 24.66 13.41 -7.94
N THR A 46 23.85 14.00 -7.08
CA THR A 46 23.50 15.42 -7.13
C THR A 46 23.12 15.89 -5.74
N LYS A 47 23.89 16.84 -5.20
CA LYS A 47 23.68 17.40 -3.86
C LYS A 47 22.25 17.92 -3.68
N GLY A 48 21.58 17.51 -2.62
CA GLY A 48 20.23 17.92 -2.25
C GLY A 48 19.11 17.03 -2.82
N ASN A 49 19.36 16.19 -3.82
CA ASN A 49 18.36 15.31 -4.39
C ASN A 49 17.84 14.26 -3.38
N GLY A 50 18.70 13.78 -2.51
CA GLY A 50 18.31 12.85 -1.44
C GLY A 50 17.32 13.46 -0.46
N ASP A 51 17.49 14.75 -0.12
CA ASP A 51 16.62 15.44 0.82
C ASP A 51 15.24 15.72 0.22
N VAL A 52 15.21 16.08 -1.06
CA VAL A 52 13.95 16.23 -1.82
C VAL A 52 13.23 14.88 -1.90
N TRP A 53 13.97 13.83 -2.22
CA TRP A 53 13.40 12.49 -2.31
C TRP A 53 12.87 11.97 -0.96
N LYS A 54 13.57 12.22 0.16
CA LYS A 54 13.08 11.86 1.51
C LYS A 54 11.70 12.43 1.79
N LYS A 55 11.49 13.71 1.48
CA LYS A 55 10.19 14.37 1.67
C LYS A 55 9.10 13.69 0.85
N LYS A 56 9.39 13.43 -0.43
CA LYS A 56 8.46 12.74 -1.33
C LYS A 56 8.14 11.32 -0.85
N TRP A 57 9.15 10.58 -0.40
CA TRP A 57 8.97 9.24 0.16
C TRP A 57 8.07 9.24 1.39
N ALA A 58 8.31 10.16 2.33
CA ALA A 58 7.54 10.26 3.57
C ALA A 58 6.05 10.52 3.31
N THR A 59 5.72 11.35 2.31
CA THR A 59 4.33 11.67 1.97
C THR A 59 3.67 10.65 1.04
N SER A 60 4.40 9.73 0.45
CA SER A 60 3.87 8.79 -0.56
C SER A 60 2.80 7.84 0.00
N ARG A 61 2.86 7.51 1.30
CA ARG A 61 1.89 6.64 1.96
C ARG A 61 0.49 7.23 1.87
N GLU A 62 0.36 8.50 2.23
CA GLU A 62 -0.91 9.25 2.28
C GLU A 62 -1.31 9.81 0.92
N ALA A 63 -0.32 10.24 0.11
CA ALA A 63 -0.59 10.92 -1.16
C ALA A 63 -0.79 9.97 -2.34
N ILE A 64 -0.25 8.73 -2.28
CA ILE A 64 -0.23 7.83 -3.43
C ILE A 64 -0.71 6.42 -3.07
N TRP A 65 -0.09 5.77 -2.07
CA TRP A 65 -0.29 4.33 -1.87
C TRP A 65 -1.68 4.01 -1.31
N GLY A 66 -2.07 4.67 -0.23
CA GLY A 66 -3.42 4.54 0.34
C GLY A 66 -4.51 4.91 -0.65
N PRO A 67 -4.48 6.11 -1.27
CA PRO A 67 -5.47 6.50 -2.27
C PRO A 67 -5.61 5.54 -3.45
N LYS A 68 -4.52 5.03 -4.02
CA LYS A 68 -4.58 4.06 -5.12
C LYS A 68 -5.20 2.72 -4.70
N PHE A 69 -4.90 2.26 -3.50
CA PHE A 69 -5.55 1.08 -2.92
C PHE A 69 -7.06 1.29 -2.78
N LEU A 70 -7.47 2.39 -2.15
CA LEU A 70 -8.88 2.71 -1.92
C LEU A 70 -9.64 2.94 -3.22
N GLU A 71 -9.03 3.61 -4.20
CA GLU A 71 -9.63 3.84 -5.52
C GLU A 71 -10.02 2.51 -6.18
N LEU A 72 -9.10 1.53 -6.19
CA LEU A 72 -9.39 0.25 -6.83
C LEU A 72 -10.36 -0.60 -6.01
N MET A 73 -10.26 -0.59 -4.68
CA MET A 73 -11.25 -1.25 -3.82
C MET A 73 -12.66 -0.70 -4.03
N ASN A 74 -12.81 0.64 -4.05
CA ASN A 74 -14.12 1.27 -4.30
C ASN A 74 -14.63 0.97 -5.71
N LYS A 75 -13.76 0.91 -6.71
CA LYS A 75 -14.14 0.55 -8.08
C LYS A 75 -14.66 -0.89 -8.17
N VAL A 76 -14.05 -1.82 -7.45
CA VAL A 76 -14.40 -3.26 -7.52
C VAL A 76 -15.56 -3.59 -6.59
N TYR A 77 -15.53 -3.11 -5.35
CA TYR A 77 -16.49 -3.50 -4.33
C TYR A 77 -17.52 -2.41 -4.01
N GLY A 78 -17.12 -1.14 -4.06
CA GLY A 78 -18.00 -0.02 -3.73
C GLY A 78 -19.18 0.08 -4.68
N SER A 79 -18.92 0.06 -5.98
CA SER A 79 -19.96 0.17 -7.01
C SER A 79 -20.85 -1.07 -7.12
N GLU A 80 -20.32 -2.27 -6.87
CA GLU A 80 -21.09 -3.51 -6.98
C GLU A 80 -21.97 -3.80 -5.75
N LYS A 81 -21.57 -3.33 -4.58
CA LYS A 81 -22.19 -3.69 -3.29
C LYS A 81 -22.78 -2.49 -2.53
N ASP A 82 -22.73 -1.30 -3.09
CA ASP A 82 -23.19 -0.06 -2.42
C ASP A 82 -22.51 0.12 -1.04
N VAL A 83 -21.18 -0.06 -1.02
CA VAL A 83 -20.35 0.04 0.18
C VAL A 83 -19.39 1.21 0.06
N THR A 84 -19.36 2.07 1.06
CA THR A 84 -18.35 3.13 1.21
C THR A 84 -17.11 2.58 1.87
N ILE A 85 -15.96 2.66 1.21
CA ILE A 85 -14.67 2.17 1.70
C ILE A 85 -13.70 3.33 1.79
N GLN A 86 -13.31 3.72 3.00
CA GLN A 86 -12.41 4.85 3.23
C GLN A 86 -11.67 4.76 4.57
N GLU A 87 -10.61 5.57 4.71
CA GLU A 87 -9.93 5.78 6.00
C GLU A 87 -10.77 6.68 6.92
N ASP A 88 -10.49 6.62 8.21
CA ASP A 88 -11.10 7.44 9.27
C ASP A 88 -12.62 7.29 9.44
N LEU A 89 -13.20 6.23 8.92
CA LEU A 89 -14.63 5.93 9.05
C LEU A 89 -14.92 5.19 10.37
N LYS A 90 -14.78 5.92 11.47
CA LYS A 90 -14.90 5.36 12.85
C LYS A 90 -16.30 4.85 13.19
N SER A 91 -17.33 5.26 12.44
CA SER A 91 -18.71 4.78 12.56
C SER A 91 -18.93 3.39 11.95
N ALA A 92 -18.05 2.96 11.06
CA ALA A 92 -18.16 1.67 10.40
C ALA A 92 -18.08 0.53 11.42
N LYS A 93 -18.94 -0.46 11.27
CA LYS A 93 -18.96 -1.67 12.13
C LYS A 93 -17.67 -2.48 12.01
N TYR A 94 -17.05 -2.47 10.83
CA TYR A 94 -15.87 -3.26 10.52
C TYR A 94 -14.72 -2.38 10.02
N THR A 95 -13.52 -2.82 10.34
CA THR A 95 -12.27 -2.22 9.87
C THR A 95 -11.42 -3.26 9.14
N LEU A 96 -10.92 -2.90 7.96
CA LEU A 96 -9.86 -3.61 7.27
C LEU A 96 -8.52 -3.00 7.66
N ILE A 97 -7.74 -3.72 8.44
CA ILE A 97 -6.37 -3.34 8.76
C ILE A 97 -5.48 -3.90 7.66
N VAL A 98 -4.72 -3.03 7.01
CA VAL A 98 -3.77 -3.34 5.94
C VAL A 98 -2.37 -3.24 6.54
N ASP A 99 -1.81 -4.37 6.97
CA ASP A 99 -0.43 -4.45 7.45
C ASP A 99 0.50 -4.52 6.23
N VAL A 100 1.30 -3.48 6.04
CA VAL A 100 2.28 -3.41 4.95
C VAL A 100 3.56 -4.08 5.43
N VAL A 101 3.80 -5.31 4.96
CA VAL A 101 4.89 -6.14 5.50
C VAL A 101 6.16 -6.08 4.65
N TRP A 102 6.04 -5.90 3.34
CA TRP A 102 7.22 -5.86 2.48
C TRP A 102 7.00 -5.06 1.21
N ILE A 103 8.02 -4.28 0.81
CA ILE A 103 8.04 -3.51 -0.43
C ILE A 103 9.39 -3.69 -1.14
N TYR A 104 9.33 -4.05 -2.40
CA TYR A 104 10.43 -3.92 -3.35
C TYR A 104 10.10 -2.81 -4.34
N PRO A 105 10.80 -1.67 -4.35
CA PRO A 105 10.45 -0.52 -5.18
C PRO A 105 10.63 -0.74 -6.69
N GLY A 106 11.36 -1.77 -7.09
CA GLY A 106 11.70 -1.98 -8.48
C GLY A 106 12.63 -0.90 -9.03
N TRP A 107 12.84 -0.92 -10.33
CA TRP A 107 13.60 0.12 -11.06
C TRP A 107 13.18 0.15 -12.53
N ASP A 108 13.38 1.28 -13.18
CA ASP A 108 13.13 1.49 -14.59
C ASP A 108 14.29 2.28 -15.19
N ALA A 109 14.99 1.64 -16.13
CA ALA A 109 16.11 2.21 -16.86
C ALA A 109 15.79 2.31 -18.36
N ALA A 110 14.53 2.49 -18.73
CA ALA A 110 13.98 2.58 -20.07
C ALA A 110 14.14 1.30 -20.91
N VAL A 111 15.36 0.78 -21.06
CA VAL A 111 15.66 -0.44 -21.86
C VAL A 111 15.36 -1.72 -21.06
N MET A 112 15.55 -1.65 -19.74
CA MET A 112 15.26 -2.75 -18.81
C MET A 112 14.55 -2.20 -17.60
N LYS A 113 13.56 -2.94 -17.12
CA LYS A 113 12.80 -2.57 -15.92
C LYS A 113 12.50 -3.77 -15.04
N GLN A 114 12.42 -3.51 -13.75
CA GLN A 114 11.92 -4.46 -12.78
C GLN A 114 10.74 -3.85 -12.05
N LYS A 115 9.62 -4.55 -12.06
CA LYS A 115 8.38 -4.10 -11.42
C LYS A 115 8.60 -3.90 -9.91
N ALA A 116 7.92 -2.95 -9.33
CA ALA A 116 7.75 -2.91 -7.89
C ALA A 116 6.94 -4.14 -7.46
N LYS A 117 7.09 -4.52 -6.20
CA LYS A 117 6.32 -5.61 -5.58
C LYS A 117 5.93 -5.17 -4.18
N VAL A 118 4.72 -5.53 -3.77
CA VAL A 118 4.18 -5.19 -2.46
C VAL A 118 3.56 -6.44 -1.85
N SER A 119 3.89 -6.72 -0.58
CA SER A 119 3.23 -7.76 0.20
C SER A 119 2.46 -7.14 1.36
N LEU A 120 1.19 -7.46 1.45
CA LEU A 120 0.25 -6.93 2.43
C LEU A 120 -0.45 -8.09 3.15
N ASN A 121 -0.64 -7.94 4.46
CA ASN A 121 -1.55 -8.79 5.22
C ASN A 121 -2.82 -8.00 5.55
N TYR A 122 -3.95 -8.58 5.28
CA TYR A 122 -5.25 -7.99 5.58
C TYR A 122 -5.85 -8.67 6.80
N ARG A 123 -6.22 -7.88 7.80
CA ARG A 123 -6.99 -8.33 8.93
C ARG A 123 -8.34 -7.61 8.94
N PHE A 124 -9.40 -8.37 8.75
CA PHE A 124 -10.75 -7.88 8.86
C PHE A 124 -11.23 -8.06 10.30
N VAL A 125 -11.56 -6.97 10.96
CA VAL A 125 -11.84 -6.91 12.38
C VAL A 125 -13.13 -6.14 12.67
N GLU A 126 -13.68 -6.33 13.87
CA GLU A 126 -14.70 -5.41 14.38
C GLU A 126 -14.03 -4.09 14.80
N THR A 127 -14.59 -2.95 14.37
CA THR A 127 -14.03 -1.62 14.69
C THR A 127 -13.98 -1.38 16.20
N ALA A 128 -14.98 -1.84 16.93
CA ALA A 128 -15.06 -1.71 18.39
C ALA A 128 -14.07 -2.61 19.14
N ASN A 129 -13.62 -3.71 18.51
CA ASN A 129 -12.70 -4.66 19.13
C ASN A 129 -11.73 -5.23 18.06
N LYS A 130 -10.65 -4.51 17.80
CA LYS A 130 -9.65 -4.89 16.78
C LYS A 130 -8.89 -6.19 17.11
N SER A 131 -8.99 -6.70 18.32
CA SER A 131 -8.42 -8.01 18.67
C SER A 131 -9.27 -9.18 18.16
N ASN A 132 -10.53 -8.92 17.81
CA ASN A 132 -11.41 -9.92 17.21
C ASN A 132 -11.20 -9.97 15.71
N VAL A 133 -10.23 -10.78 15.26
CA VAL A 133 -9.93 -10.98 13.85
C VAL A 133 -10.92 -11.97 13.23
N LEU A 134 -11.77 -11.48 12.34
CA LEU A 134 -12.81 -12.28 11.68
C LEU A 134 -12.28 -12.99 10.43
N LEU A 135 -11.32 -12.36 9.74
CA LEU A 135 -10.69 -12.92 8.55
C LEU A 135 -9.29 -12.35 8.39
N GLU A 136 -8.36 -13.21 7.99
CA GLU A 136 -7.00 -12.82 7.60
C GLU A 136 -6.69 -13.30 6.19
N ILE A 137 -6.12 -12.41 5.35
CA ILE A 137 -5.74 -12.70 3.97
C ILE A 137 -4.35 -12.15 3.73
N LYS A 138 -3.53 -12.88 2.99
CA LYS A 138 -2.20 -12.44 2.56
C LYS A 138 -2.20 -12.18 1.06
N SER A 139 -1.63 -11.06 0.66
CA SER A 139 -1.32 -10.73 -0.72
C SER A 139 0.20 -10.65 -0.84
N GLU A 140 0.79 -11.61 -1.53
CA GLU A 140 2.23 -11.70 -1.66
C GLU A 140 2.69 -11.17 -3.02
N GLU A 141 3.71 -10.32 -2.99
CA GLU A 141 4.41 -9.78 -4.16
C GLU A 141 3.50 -9.19 -5.25
N ALA A 142 2.40 -8.52 -4.89
CA ALA A 142 1.53 -7.85 -5.84
C ALA A 142 2.35 -6.90 -6.74
N PRO A 143 2.31 -7.08 -8.08
CA PRO A 143 3.21 -6.36 -8.97
C PRO A 143 2.75 -4.92 -9.20
N GLY A 144 3.67 -3.98 -9.03
CA GLY A 144 3.48 -2.57 -9.36
C GLY A 144 4.01 -2.26 -10.74
N ASP A 145 3.18 -2.46 -11.76
CA ASP A 145 3.51 -2.12 -13.15
C ASP A 145 2.46 -1.21 -13.77
N GLN A 146 2.94 -0.27 -14.57
CA GLN A 146 2.13 0.60 -15.41
C GLN A 146 2.53 0.42 -16.87
N TRP A 147 1.60 0.74 -17.78
CA TRP A 147 1.91 0.87 -19.20
C TRP A 147 2.87 2.06 -19.41
N GLY A 148 3.87 1.88 -20.26
CA GLY A 148 4.89 2.89 -20.53
C GLY A 148 6.03 2.93 -19.51
N ASN A 149 6.82 4.00 -19.53
CA ASN A 149 7.92 4.21 -18.61
C ASN A 149 7.43 4.90 -17.34
N ASN A 150 7.75 4.32 -16.21
CA ASN A 150 7.43 4.89 -14.90
C ASN A 150 8.69 4.92 -14.02
N PHE A 151 9.38 6.06 -14.04
CA PHE A 151 10.62 6.24 -13.29
C PHE A 151 10.42 6.54 -11.81
N SER A 152 9.19 6.84 -11.38
CA SER A 152 8.87 7.07 -9.97
C SER A 152 8.68 5.75 -9.21
N ASN A 153 9.55 5.52 -8.23
CA ASN A 153 9.41 4.38 -7.32
C ASN A 153 8.07 4.41 -6.59
N GLU A 154 7.68 5.60 -6.13
CA GLU A 154 6.46 5.82 -5.35
C GLU A 154 5.21 5.46 -6.15
N SER A 155 5.18 5.87 -7.42
CA SER A 155 4.06 5.53 -8.33
C SER A 155 3.99 4.03 -8.61
N ARG A 156 5.13 3.37 -8.88
CA ARG A 156 5.16 1.92 -9.09
C ARG A 156 4.70 1.14 -7.87
N ILE A 157 5.11 1.56 -6.67
CA ILE A 157 4.64 0.98 -5.42
C ILE A 157 3.12 1.16 -5.30
N GLY A 158 2.61 2.35 -5.58
CA GLY A 158 1.17 2.65 -5.57
C GLY A 158 0.35 1.72 -6.48
N GLU A 159 0.87 1.35 -7.66
CA GLU A 159 0.24 0.35 -8.52
C GLU A 159 0.21 -1.06 -7.88
N GLY A 160 1.25 -1.42 -7.12
CA GLY A 160 1.25 -2.64 -6.32
C GLY A 160 0.17 -2.63 -5.24
N PHE A 161 0.01 -1.51 -4.53
CA PHE A 161 -1.09 -1.32 -3.57
C PHE A 161 -2.46 -1.42 -4.24
N ALA A 162 -2.67 -0.76 -5.38
CA ALA A 162 -3.91 -0.86 -6.12
C ALA A 162 -4.25 -2.31 -6.49
N LYS A 163 -3.29 -3.06 -7.06
CA LYS A 163 -3.52 -4.45 -7.48
C LYS A 163 -3.77 -5.40 -6.33
N SER A 164 -3.16 -5.16 -5.18
CA SER A 164 -3.38 -5.99 -3.99
C SER A 164 -4.77 -5.77 -3.37
N GLY A 165 -5.42 -4.62 -3.61
CA GLY A 165 -6.79 -4.33 -3.18
C GLY A 165 -7.88 -4.98 -4.06
N LYS A 166 -7.53 -5.66 -5.13
CA LYS A 166 -8.43 -6.33 -6.07
C LYS A 166 -8.63 -7.80 -5.69
#